data_0e49efc9beeb2fe57d7ec8abb7656200
#
_entry.id   0e49efc9beeb2fe57d7ec8abb7656200
#
_cell.length_a   1.000
_cell.length_b   1.000
_cell.length_c   1.000
_cell.angle_alpha   90.00
_cell.angle_beta   90.00
_cell.angle_gamma   90.00
#
_symmetry.space_group_name_H-M   'P 1'
#
loop_
_entity.id
_entity.type
_entity.pdbx_description
1 polymer ?
#
loop_
_entity_poly.entity_id
_entity_poly.type
_entity_poly.pdbx_seq_one_letter_code
_entity_poly.pdbx_strand_id
1 'polypeptide(L)'
;MIMNLGRTMAAMADDDFFIAHRSDVLDPVRFDLQRCSDPRRAIQSVSEVFCPHRLVRHESSVPLDFRHSSARIERTTFNQIAYGSNIDTLIEETNRAQYIFVVPLRGEMRVTGINELQSLAVGDYMLLGPDTPYRFVHEIADAHLAVSVPRKMIELGDESFVGPGVGIDPEPVTDLAGSLIDYLSFVCRELQRGGAAFESASVRGGVEDSIAGMMKSMLNGRAVQLPQKSAAAPGHVHRAEAFMEAHLHEDVTIETIARAAGVPERTLHHAFARFRGMSPTQWLRVRRLEAARRDILASGGGTNILEVANRYGMQHGGRFAAYYQEHFHETPSETLRASRTRAAA
;
A
#
# COMPACT_ATOMS: atom_id res chain seq x y z
N MET A 1 -13.25 -35.67 -30.74
CA MET A 1 -12.21 -34.83 -31.36
C MET A 1 -12.39 -33.42 -30.82
N ILE A 2 -11.96 -33.24 -29.57
CA ILE A 2 -11.94 -31.92 -28.89
C ILE A 2 -10.46 -31.69 -28.62
N MET A 3 -9.80 -31.03 -29.57
CA MET A 3 -8.40 -30.65 -29.46
C MET A 3 -8.30 -29.19 -28.98
N ASN A 4 -7.69 -29.04 -27.82
CA ASN A 4 -6.64 -28.05 -27.51
C ASN A 4 -6.94 -26.58 -27.86
N LEU A 5 -7.90 -25.97 -27.19
CA LEU A 5 -8.07 -24.51 -27.15
C LEU A 5 -7.25 -23.84 -26.04
N GLY A 6 -6.68 -24.59 -25.12
CA GLY A 6 -5.98 -24.06 -23.96
C GLY A 6 -4.52 -23.61 -24.20
N ARG A 7 -3.90 -23.94 -25.34
CA ARG A 7 -2.52 -23.54 -25.65
C ARG A 7 -2.38 -22.35 -26.57
N THR A 8 -3.45 -21.96 -27.24
CA THR A 8 -3.43 -20.81 -28.16
C THR A 8 -3.78 -19.48 -27.44
N MET A 9 -4.50 -19.54 -26.32
CA MET A 9 -4.80 -18.34 -25.52
C MET A 9 -3.63 -17.88 -24.63
N ALA A 10 -2.78 -18.79 -24.18
CA ALA A 10 -1.58 -18.44 -23.41
C ALA A 10 -0.50 -17.74 -24.26
N ALA A 11 -0.48 -17.98 -25.59
CA ALA A 11 0.47 -17.33 -26.51
C ALA A 11 -0.01 -15.98 -27.05
N MET A 12 -1.30 -15.65 -26.94
CA MET A 12 -1.85 -14.34 -27.32
C MET A 12 -1.92 -13.36 -26.14
N ALA A 13 -1.78 -13.82 -24.91
CA ALA A 13 -1.76 -12.96 -23.72
C ALA A 13 -0.43 -12.22 -23.55
N ASP A 14 0.65 -12.68 -24.16
CA ASP A 14 1.97 -12.06 -24.03
C ASP A 14 2.21 -10.85 -24.95
N ASP A 15 1.44 -10.67 -26.01
CA ASP A 15 1.72 -9.62 -27.02
C ASP A 15 0.83 -8.36 -26.90
N ASP A 16 -0.27 -8.39 -26.14
CA ASP A 16 -1.22 -7.29 -26.06
C ASP A 16 -1.32 -6.62 -24.68
N PHE A 17 -0.53 -7.09 -23.74
CA PHE A 17 -0.45 -6.47 -22.44
C PHE A 17 0.17 -5.09 -22.56
N PHE A 18 -0.33 -4.07 -21.86
CA PHE A 18 0.17 -2.68 -21.77
C PHE A 18 1.64 -2.51 -21.99
N ILE A 19 2.33 -3.53 -21.85
CA ILE A 19 3.59 -3.59 -21.23
C ILE A 19 4.67 -4.05 -22.14
N ALA A 20 4.38 -4.90 -23.03
CA ALA A 20 5.46 -5.56 -23.74
C ALA A 20 6.25 -4.59 -24.63
N HIS A 21 5.69 -3.46 -25.07
CA HIS A 21 6.38 -2.63 -26.06
C HIS A 21 6.15 -1.11 -26.02
N ARG A 22 5.47 -0.53 -25.01
CA ARG A 22 5.33 0.93 -24.94
C ARG A 22 5.57 1.46 -23.54
N SER A 23 6.65 2.22 -23.40
CA SER A 23 7.01 2.91 -22.16
C SER A 23 6.02 4.01 -21.75
N ASP A 24 5.15 4.44 -22.65
CA ASP A 24 4.23 5.55 -22.45
C ASP A 24 2.82 5.15 -22.86
N VAL A 25 1.99 4.80 -21.88
CA VAL A 25 0.57 4.47 -22.05
C VAL A 25 -0.26 5.72 -22.27
N LEU A 26 0.15 6.84 -21.67
CA LEU A 26 -0.40 8.16 -21.90
C LEU A 26 0.67 9.00 -22.60
N ASP A 27 0.49 9.23 -23.89
CA ASP A 27 1.43 9.97 -24.74
C ASP A 27 1.62 11.41 -24.22
N PRO A 28 2.86 11.81 -23.89
CA PRO A 28 3.17 13.15 -23.41
C PRO A 28 2.81 14.28 -24.39
N VAL A 29 2.62 13.98 -25.65
CA VAL A 29 2.21 14.99 -26.66
C VAL A 29 0.71 15.36 -26.53
N ARG A 30 -0.11 14.46 -25.98
CA ARG A 30 -1.56 14.66 -25.85
C ARG A 30 -2.04 14.93 -24.43
N PHE A 31 -1.24 14.56 -23.44
CA PHE A 31 -1.55 14.75 -22.03
C PHE A 31 -0.49 15.63 -21.42
N ASP A 32 -0.91 16.55 -20.53
CA ASP A 32 0.02 17.44 -19.82
C ASP A 32 1.09 16.61 -19.12
N LEU A 33 2.25 16.50 -19.81
CA LEU A 33 3.43 15.87 -19.24
C LEU A 33 4.12 16.86 -18.31
N GLN A 34 3.99 16.66 -17.05
CA GLN A 34 4.84 17.33 -16.07
C GLN A 34 6.17 16.59 -15.98
N ARG A 35 7.25 17.23 -16.40
CA ARG A 35 8.62 16.73 -16.26
C ARG A 35 9.41 17.71 -15.40
N CYS A 36 10.01 17.21 -14.33
CA CYS A 36 10.85 18.04 -13.48
C CYS A 36 11.94 17.24 -12.76
N SER A 37 12.98 17.96 -12.33
CA SER A 37 14.03 17.43 -11.46
C SER A 37 13.90 17.94 -10.00
N ASP A 38 12.91 18.77 -9.72
CA ASP A 38 12.65 19.33 -8.41
C ASP A 38 11.69 18.42 -7.61
N PRO A 39 12.13 17.84 -6.48
CA PRO A 39 11.27 16.98 -5.67
C PRO A 39 9.99 17.67 -5.16
N ARG A 40 10.02 18.98 -4.92
CA ARG A 40 8.83 19.71 -4.44
C ARG A 40 7.75 19.77 -5.52
N ARG A 41 8.15 19.99 -6.77
CA ARG A 41 7.23 19.97 -7.91
C ARG A 41 6.69 18.57 -8.17
N ALA A 42 7.51 17.53 -8.03
CA ALA A 42 7.07 16.16 -8.15
C ALA A 42 6.01 15.82 -7.07
N ILE A 43 6.28 16.19 -5.81
CA ILE A 43 5.32 16.01 -4.70
C ILE A 43 4.03 16.76 -5.00
N GLN A 44 4.10 18.01 -5.43
CA GLN A 44 2.93 18.82 -5.74
C GLN A 44 2.08 18.16 -6.83
N SER A 45 2.69 17.77 -7.95
CA SER A 45 2.00 17.16 -9.09
C SER A 45 1.20 15.90 -8.71
N VAL A 46 1.78 15.02 -7.90
CA VAL A 46 1.12 13.80 -7.45
C VAL A 46 0.09 14.09 -6.37
N SER A 47 0.38 15.05 -5.47
CA SER A 47 -0.54 15.42 -4.37
C SER A 47 -1.82 16.09 -4.87
N GLU A 48 -1.79 16.78 -6.00
CA GLU A 48 -2.98 17.39 -6.62
C GLU A 48 -3.99 16.35 -7.12
N VAL A 49 -3.51 15.15 -7.44
CA VAL A 49 -4.36 14.06 -7.96
C VAL A 49 -4.75 13.06 -6.87
N PHE A 50 -3.83 12.73 -5.98
CA PHE A 50 -4.02 11.67 -4.99
C PHE A 50 -4.14 12.23 -3.56
N CYS A 51 -3.01 12.39 -2.89
CA CYS A 51 -2.94 12.84 -1.49
C CYS A 51 -1.55 13.41 -1.17
N PRO A 52 -1.42 14.18 -0.10
CA PRO A 52 -0.12 14.59 0.42
C PRO A 52 0.75 13.37 0.71
N HIS A 53 2.00 13.44 0.28
CA HIS A 53 2.98 12.38 0.47
C HIS A 53 4.38 12.96 0.64
N ARG A 54 5.33 12.12 1.06
CA ARG A 54 6.74 12.49 1.20
C ARG A 54 7.59 11.67 0.23
N LEU A 55 8.61 12.30 -0.33
CA LEU A 55 9.65 11.63 -1.11
C LEU A 55 10.92 11.52 -0.26
N VAL A 56 11.47 10.31 -0.18
CA VAL A 56 12.77 10.04 0.44
C VAL A 56 13.70 9.52 -0.65
N ARG A 57 14.77 10.25 -0.93
CA ARG A 57 15.78 9.86 -1.93
C ARG A 57 16.87 9.03 -1.28
N HIS A 58 17.21 7.89 -1.87
CA HIS A 58 18.29 7.03 -1.36
C HIS A 58 19.67 7.51 -1.79
N GLU A 59 19.78 8.08 -3.00
CA GLU A 59 21.04 8.56 -3.55
C GLU A 59 20.87 10.00 -4.03
N SER A 60 21.62 10.93 -3.42
CA SER A 60 21.58 12.33 -3.81
C SER A 60 22.32 12.62 -5.14
N SER A 61 23.15 11.70 -5.61
CA SER A 61 23.97 11.83 -6.81
C SER A 61 23.20 11.63 -8.11
N VAL A 62 22.11 10.86 -8.10
CA VAL A 62 21.26 10.62 -9.28
C VAL A 62 20.20 11.70 -9.35
N PRO A 63 20.15 12.54 -10.40
CA PRO A 63 19.10 13.54 -10.55
C PRO A 63 17.72 12.89 -10.65
N LEU A 64 16.70 13.53 -10.09
CA LEU A 64 15.32 13.14 -10.30
C LEU A 64 14.94 13.42 -11.77
N ASP A 65 14.40 12.44 -12.49
CA ASP A 65 13.77 12.61 -13.80
C ASP A 65 12.29 12.25 -13.70
N PHE A 66 11.58 13.04 -12.90
CA PHE A 66 10.16 12.83 -12.65
C PHE A 66 9.33 13.13 -13.90
N ARG A 67 8.41 12.21 -14.20
CA ARG A 67 7.45 12.32 -15.29
C ARG A 67 6.07 11.91 -14.77
N HIS A 68 5.08 12.76 -15.04
CA HIS A 68 3.69 12.50 -14.70
C HIS A 68 2.79 12.94 -15.85
N SER A 69 2.11 12.01 -16.47
CA SER A 69 1.05 12.26 -17.45
C SER A 69 -0.30 11.92 -16.84
N SER A 70 -1.28 12.79 -16.97
CA SER A 70 -2.60 12.63 -16.39
C SER A 70 -3.71 12.79 -17.43
N ALA A 71 -4.74 11.94 -17.34
CA ALA A 71 -5.97 12.05 -18.10
C ALA A 71 -7.16 11.84 -17.18
N ARG A 72 -8.34 12.35 -17.58
CA ARG A 72 -9.57 12.23 -16.78
C ARG A 72 -10.75 11.85 -17.65
N ILE A 73 -11.55 10.92 -17.13
CA ILE A 73 -12.89 10.60 -17.66
C ILE A 73 -13.85 10.79 -16.49
N GLU A 74 -14.72 11.80 -16.58
CA GLU A 74 -15.63 12.22 -15.51
C GLU A 74 -14.86 12.48 -14.18
N ARG A 75 -15.01 11.59 -13.20
CA ARG A 75 -14.35 11.67 -11.87
C ARG A 75 -13.16 10.72 -11.74
N THR A 76 -13.03 9.77 -12.67
CA THR A 76 -11.95 8.79 -12.70
C THR A 76 -10.71 9.41 -13.35
N THR A 77 -9.55 9.28 -12.71
CA THR A 77 -8.28 9.79 -13.24
C THR A 77 -7.32 8.66 -13.58
N PHE A 78 -6.58 8.85 -14.66
CA PHE A 78 -5.54 7.94 -15.15
C PHE A 78 -4.22 8.69 -15.05
N ASN A 79 -3.26 8.13 -14.34
CA ASN A 79 -2.00 8.79 -14.04
C ASN A 79 -0.85 7.84 -14.33
N GLN A 80 -0.01 8.21 -15.28
CA GLN A 80 1.24 7.51 -15.54
C GLN A 80 2.37 8.25 -14.83
N ILE A 81 3.07 7.55 -13.94
CA ILE A 81 4.08 8.14 -13.07
C ILE A 81 5.39 7.37 -13.22
N ALA A 82 6.49 8.10 -13.36
CA ALA A 82 7.85 7.58 -13.27
C ALA A 82 8.73 8.59 -12.54
N TYR A 83 9.51 8.15 -11.59
CA TYR A 83 10.40 9.05 -10.84
C TYR A 83 11.80 9.13 -11.42
N GLY A 84 12.24 8.11 -12.17
CA GLY A 84 13.57 8.09 -12.80
C GLY A 84 14.72 8.17 -11.80
N SER A 85 14.50 7.75 -10.56
CA SER A 85 15.47 7.78 -9.47
C SER A 85 15.07 6.77 -8.38
N ASN A 86 16.04 6.28 -7.61
CA ASN A 86 15.79 5.42 -6.46
C ASN A 86 15.21 6.26 -5.31
N ILE A 87 13.92 6.15 -5.11
CA ILE A 87 13.18 6.93 -4.10
C ILE A 87 12.11 6.09 -3.41
N ASP A 88 11.72 6.55 -2.24
CA ASP A 88 10.51 6.09 -1.58
C ASP A 88 9.44 7.18 -1.60
N THR A 89 8.22 6.76 -1.86
CA THR A 89 7.02 7.56 -1.68
C THR A 89 6.30 7.08 -0.43
N LEU A 90 6.20 7.95 0.58
CA LEU A 90 5.55 7.64 1.85
C LEU A 90 4.20 8.35 1.92
N ILE A 91 3.14 7.59 2.03
CA ILE A 91 1.78 8.05 2.23
C ILE A 91 1.41 7.78 3.70
N GLU A 92 1.55 8.80 4.54
CA GLU A 92 1.29 8.73 5.98
C GLU A 92 -0.16 9.12 6.30
N GLU A 93 -0.70 10.07 5.56
CA GLU A 93 -2.10 10.46 5.65
C GLU A 93 -2.90 9.69 4.61
N THR A 94 -3.93 9.02 5.07
CA THR A 94 -4.76 8.19 4.19
C THR A 94 -5.58 9.05 3.24
N ASN A 95 -5.58 8.67 1.96
CA ASN A 95 -6.46 9.27 0.97
C ASN A 95 -7.89 8.73 1.14
N ARG A 96 -8.66 9.37 2.01
CA ARG A 96 -10.05 8.95 2.32
C ARG A 96 -11.05 9.13 1.17
N ALA A 97 -10.62 9.68 0.04
CA ALA A 97 -11.52 10.09 -1.02
C ALA A 97 -11.65 9.07 -2.16
N GLN A 98 -10.69 8.18 -2.36
CA GLN A 98 -10.62 7.36 -3.57
C GLN A 98 -9.94 6.01 -3.37
N TYR A 99 -10.32 5.04 -4.21
CA TYR A 99 -9.59 3.80 -4.44
C TYR A 99 -8.62 4.00 -5.59
N ILE A 100 -7.45 3.36 -5.53
CA ILE A 100 -6.42 3.48 -6.56
C ILE A 100 -6.02 2.09 -7.04
N PHE A 101 -6.21 1.83 -8.32
CA PHE A 101 -5.73 0.63 -8.99
C PHE A 101 -4.38 0.92 -9.63
N VAL A 102 -3.34 0.20 -9.22
CA VAL A 102 -1.96 0.42 -9.65
C VAL A 102 -1.48 -0.76 -10.45
N VAL A 103 -0.89 -0.48 -11.62
CA VAL A 103 -0.32 -1.47 -12.54
C VAL A 103 1.10 -1.02 -12.91
N PRO A 104 2.15 -1.81 -12.64
CA PRO A 104 3.47 -1.55 -13.15
C PRO A 104 3.49 -1.62 -14.68
N LEU A 105 4.06 -0.60 -15.31
CA LEU A 105 4.25 -0.53 -16.76
C LEU A 105 5.65 -0.96 -17.15
N ARG A 106 6.63 -0.74 -16.28
CA ARG A 106 8.04 -1.03 -16.48
C ARG A 106 8.73 -1.16 -15.14
N GLY A 107 9.74 -2.05 -15.07
CA GLY A 107 10.50 -2.28 -13.84
C GLY A 107 9.73 -3.08 -12.80
N GLU A 108 10.18 -2.98 -11.58
CA GLU A 108 9.62 -3.65 -10.41
C GLU A 108 9.46 -2.63 -9.29
N MET A 109 8.24 -2.49 -8.79
CA MET A 109 7.93 -1.66 -7.65
C MET A 109 7.88 -2.51 -6.39
N ARG A 110 8.37 -1.99 -5.29
CA ARG A 110 8.16 -2.64 -3.99
C ARG A 110 7.23 -1.78 -3.14
N VAL A 111 6.29 -2.45 -2.48
CA VAL A 111 5.29 -1.79 -1.65
C VAL A 111 5.35 -2.37 -0.26
N THR A 112 5.42 -1.51 0.73
CA THR A 112 5.27 -1.89 2.13
C THR A 112 3.96 -1.32 2.63
N GLY A 113 3.03 -2.21 2.95
CA GLY A 113 1.81 -1.89 3.68
C GLY A 113 1.99 -2.17 5.17
N ILE A 114 0.92 -2.60 5.83
CA ILE A 114 0.92 -2.87 7.27
C ILE A 114 1.82 -4.06 7.64
N ASN A 115 2.08 -5.00 6.76
CA ASN A 115 2.62 -6.30 7.15
C ASN A 115 3.94 -6.74 6.51
N GLU A 116 4.22 -6.49 5.24
CA GLU A 116 5.43 -6.99 4.58
C GLU A 116 5.77 -6.18 3.33
N LEU A 117 7.06 -6.19 2.96
CA LEU A 117 7.52 -5.67 1.68
C LEU A 117 7.09 -6.65 0.59
N GLN A 118 6.26 -6.18 -0.30
CA GLN A 118 5.78 -6.96 -1.44
C GLN A 118 6.32 -6.39 -2.73
N SER A 119 6.70 -7.27 -3.65
CA SER A 119 7.17 -6.90 -4.97
C SER A 119 6.01 -6.90 -5.96
N LEU A 120 5.95 -5.88 -6.79
CA LEU A 120 5.01 -5.71 -7.88
C LEU A 120 5.80 -5.63 -9.19
N ALA A 121 5.78 -6.70 -9.94
CA ALA A 121 6.38 -6.75 -11.26
C ALA A 121 5.37 -6.39 -12.35
N VAL A 122 5.89 -6.21 -13.56
CA VAL A 122 5.07 -6.09 -14.75
C VAL A 122 4.18 -7.35 -14.90
N GLY A 123 2.88 -7.15 -15.01
CA GLY A 123 1.89 -8.23 -15.01
C GLY A 123 1.13 -8.37 -13.69
N ASP A 124 1.63 -7.79 -12.62
CA ASP A 124 0.92 -7.72 -11.34
C ASP A 124 0.04 -6.47 -11.26
N TYR A 125 -0.79 -6.43 -10.26
CA TYR A 125 -1.60 -5.25 -9.95
C TYR A 125 -1.77 -5.09 -8.43
N MET A 126 -2.17 -3.90 -8.04
CA MET A 126 -2.58 -3.62 -6.67
C MET A 126 -3.79 -2.72 -6.64
N LEU A 127 -4.72 -2.99 -5.74
CA LEU A 127 -5.84 -2.12 -5.44
C LEU A 127 -5.69 -1.54 -4.03
N LEU A 128 -5.45 -0.23 -3.95
CA LEU A 128 -5.28 0.50 -2.71
C LEU A 128 -6.61 1.07 -2.24
N GLY A 129 -6.93 0.81 -0.99
CA GLY A 129 -8.09 1.40 -0.33
C GLY A 129 -7.82 2.81 0.22
N PRO A 130 -8.89 3.57 0.54
CA PRO A 130 -8.79 4.97 0.94
C PRO A 130 -8.18 5.19 2.33
N ASP A 131 -8.16 4.18 3.19
CA ASP A 131 -7.81 4.32 4.61
C ASP A 131 -6.51 3.56 4.99
N THR A 132 -5.65 3.27 3.99
CA THR A 132 -4.44 2.47 4.22
C THR A 132 -3.19 3.30 4.00
N PRO A 133 -2.32 3.47 5.00
CA PRO A 133 -0.99 4.01 4.79
C PRO A 133 -0.11 3.00 4.05
N TYR A 134 0.73 3.47 3.14
CA TYR A 134 1.65 2.63 2.40
C TYR A 134 2.90 3.39 1.98
N ARG A 135 3.95 2.65 1.67
CA ARG A 135 5.22 3.14 1.13
C ARG A 135 5.52 2.41 -0.17
N PHE A 136 5.76 3.14 -1.22
CA PHE A 136 6.35 2.62 -2.44
C PHE A 136 7.85 2.83 -2.44
N VAL A 137 8.59 1.81 -2.85
CA VAL A 137 10.01 1.88 -3.16
C VAL A 137 10.16 1.82 -4.67
N HIS A 138 10.62 2.90 -5.25
CA HIS A 138 10.80 3.06 -6.68
C HIS A 138 12.26 2.89 -7.08
N GLU A 139 12.48 2.23 -8.20
CA GLU A 139 13.78 2.14 -8.86
C GLU A 139 13.85 3.09 -10.07
N ILE A 140 15.07 3.36 -10.55
CA ILE A 140 15.30 4.30 -11.66
C ILE A 140 14.47 3.95 -12.90
N ALA A 141 14.29 2.65 -13.17
CA ALA A 141 13.65 2.16 -14.38
C ALA A 141 12.14 2.00 -14.28
N ASP A 142 11.55 2.13 -13.08
CA ASP A 142 10.15 1.85 -12.91
C ASP A 142 9.23 2.94 -13.47
N ALA A 143 8.07 2.51 -13.91
CA ALA A 143 6.95 3.35 -14.25
C ALA A 143 5.65 2.58 -14.00
N HIS A 144 4.60 3.26 -13.58
CA HIS A 144 3.31 2.64 -13.31
C HIS A 144 2.14 3.50 -13.77
N LEU A 145 1.03 2.83 -14.03
CA LEU A 145 -0.27 3.45 -14.20
C LEU A 145 -1.04 3.37 -12.88
N ALA A 146 -1.52 4.50 -12.40
CA ALA A 146 -2.41 4.59 -11.25
C ALA A 146 -3.76 5.15 -11.68
N VAL A 147 -4.82 4.34 -11.58
CA VAL A 147 -6.19 4.73 -11.91
C VAL A 147 -6.96 4.97 -10.63
N SER A 148 -7.44 6.19 -10.41
CA SER A 148 -8.20 6.52 -9.20
C SER A 148 -9.68 6.66 -9.47
N VAL A 149 -10.49 6.06 -8.59
CA VAL A 149 -11.96 6.09 -8.64
C VAL A 149 -12.48 6.62 -7.30
N PRO A 150 -13.42 7.58 -7.30
CA PRO A 150 -13.98 8.11 -6.06
C PRO A 150 -14.61 7.02 -5.19
N ARG A 151 -14.34 7.09 -3.89
CA ARG A 151 -14.86 6.14 -2.87
C ARG A 151 -16.35 5.88 -2.99
N LYS A 152 -17.15 6.95 -3.16
CA LYS A 152 -18.61 6.87 -3.27
C LYS A 152 -19.13 6.16 -4.52
N MET A 153 -18.30 5.86 -5.48
CA MET A 153 -18.69 5.03 -6.64
C MET A 153 -18.55 3.54 -6.35
N ILE A 154 -17.70 3.19 -5.40
CA ILE A 154 -17.38 1.81 -5.03
C ILE A 154 -18.18 1.42 -3.79
N GLU A 155 -18.26 2.31 -2.79
CA GLU A 155 -19.01 2.07 -1.55
C GLU A 155 -20.44 2.63 -1.69
N LEU A 156 -21.45 1.78 -1.48
CA LEU A 156 -22.85 2.15 -1.44
C LEU A 156 -23.33 2.20 0.01
N GLY A 157 -23.67 3.39 0.50
CA GLY A 157 -24.20 3.59 1.85
C GLY A 157 -23.17 3.37 2.96
N ASP A 158 -23.57 2.73 4.06
CA ASP A 158 -22.71 2.38 5.21
C ASP A 158 -21.78 1.17 4.97
N GLU A 159 -21.74 0.63 3.75
CA GLU A 159 -20.80 -0.41 3.38
C GLU A 159 -19.40 0.18 3.21
N SER A 160 -18.68 0.34 4.30
CA SER A 160 -17.24 0.56 4.21
C SER A 160 -16.56 -0.78 3.96
N PHE A 161 -15.86 -0.91 2.84
CA PHE A 161 -14.91 -2.01 2.63
C PHE A 161 -13.68 -1.77 3.50
N VAL A 162 -13.89 -1.76 4.83
CA VAL A 162 -12.83 -1.58 5.80
C VAL A 162 -12.12 -2.91 5.99
N GLY A 163 -11.15 -3.15 5.14
CA GLY A 163 -10.09 -4.12 5.42
C GLY A 163 -8.77 -3.36 5.47
N PRO A 164 -7.83 -3.76 6.32
CA PRO A 164 -6.48 -3.24 6.24
C PRO A 164 -5.95 -3.56 4.86
N GLY A 165 -5.49 -2.53 4.18
CA GLY A 165 -4.88 -2.47 2.87
C GLY A 165 -5.15 -3.66 1.97
N VAL A 166 -5.77 -3.42 0.87
CA VAL A 166 -5.89 -4.45 -0.14
C VAL A 166 -4.48 -4.88 -0.49
N GLY A 167 -4.05 -5.97 0.13
CA GLY A 167 -2.72 -6.52 -0.10
C GLY A 167 -2.56 -6.91 -1.55
N ILE A 168 -1.35 -6.91 -2.00
CA ILE A 168 -0.93 -7.65 -3.18
C ILE A 168 -1.30 -9.09 -2.90
N ASP A 169 -2.14 -9.66 -3.73
CA ASP A 169 -2.38 -11.08 -3.71
C ASP A 169 -1.45 -11.67 -4.77
N PRO A 170 -0.42 -12.43 -4.37
CA PRO A 170 0.47 -13.11 -5.32
C PRO A 170 -0.22 -14.29 -6.01
N GLU A 171 -1.48 -14.53 -5.72
CA GLU A 171 -2.25 -15.53 -6.43
C GLU A 171 -2.45 -15.13 -7.90
N PRO A 172 -2.52 -16.11 -8.83
CA PRO A 172 -2.65 -15.82 -10.25
C PRO A 172 -3.81 -14.85 -10.48
N VAL A 173 -3.54 -13.83 -11.31
CA VAL A 173 -4.49 -12.80 -11.71
C VAL A 173 -5.86 -13.44 -11.91
N THR A 174 -6.81 -13.11 -11.05
CA THR A 174 -8.19 -13.55 -11.26
C THR A 174 -8.61 -13.02 -12.62
N ASP A 175 -9.43 -13.80 -13.36
CA ASP A 175 -9.93 -13.39 -14.68
C ASP A 175 -10.50 -11.96 -14.68
N LEU A 176 -11.01 -11.50 -13.53
CA LEU A 176 -11.57 -10.16 -13.39
C LEU A 176 -10.50 -9.05 -13.34
N ALA A 177 -9.36 -9.27 -12.71
CA ALA A 177 -8.28 -8.29 -12.71
C ALA A 177 -7.65 -8.15 -14.10
N GLY A 178 -7.45 -9.27 -14.80
CA GLY A 178 -7.06 -9.29 -16.21
C GLY A 178 -8.04 -8.51 -17.07
N SER A 179 -9.36 -8.78 -16.93
CA SER A 179 -10.40 -8.06 -17.64
C SER A 179 -10.40 -6.56 -17.38
N LEU A 180 -10.13 -6.13 -16.12
CA LEU A 180 -9.98 -4.70 -15.81
C LEU A 180 -8.76 -4.11 -16.50
N ILE A 181 -7.62 -4.79 -16.47
CA ILE A 181 -6.39 -4.33 -17.12
C ILE A 181 -6.59 -4.19 -18.63
N ASP A 182 -7.21 -5.16 -19.28
CA ASP A 182 -7.54 -5.11 -20.72
C ASP A 182 -8.48 -3.94 -21.04
N TYR A 183 -9.48 -3.73 -20.18
CA TYR A 183 -10.40 -2.61 -20.33
C TYR A 183 -9.70 -1.25 -20.16
N LEU A 184 -8.84 -1.12 -19.17
CA LEU A 184 -8.01 0.08 -18.98
C LEU A 184 -7.08 0.31 -20.17
N SER A 185 -6.53 -0.77 -20.75
CA SER A 185 -5.72 -0.71 -21.97
C SER A 185 -6.50 -0.14 -23.15
N PHE A 186 -7.71 -0.61 -23.32
CA PHE A 186 -8.61 -0.07 -24.34
C PHE A 186 -8.88 1.42 -24.11
N VAL A 187 -9.24 1.81 -22.89
CA VAL A 187 -9.55 3.21 -22.53
C VAL A 187 -8.35 4.11 -22.79
N CYS A 188 -7.16 3.72 -22.37
CA CYS A 188 -5.93 4.51 -22.60
C CYS A 188 -5.61 4.63 -24.08
N ARG A 189 -5.78 3.58 -24.89
CA ARG A 189 -5.60 3.66 -26.34
C ARG A 189 -6.58 4.64 -27.00
N GLU A 190 -7.84 4.64 -26.59
CA GLU A 190 -8.82 5.59 -27.12
C GLU A 190 -8.51 7.03 -26.72
N LEU A 191 -8.09 7.26 -25.49
CA LEU A 191 -7.60 8.56 -25.05
C LEU A 191 -6.42 9.04 -25.91
N GLN A 192 -5.45 8.17 -26.21
CA GLN A 192 -4.30 8.49 -27.08
C GLN A 192 -4.70 8.82 -28.52
N ARG A 193 -5.77 8.19 -29.06
CA ARG A 193 -6.27 8.45 -30.39
C ARG A 193 -7.03 9.77 -30.52
N GLY A 194 -7.25 10.47 -29.43
CA GLY A 194 -7.99 11.73 -29.39
C GLY A 194 -9.35 11.63 -28.72
N GLY A 195 -9.72 10.45 -28.22
CA GLY A 195 -10.90 10.26 -27.37
C GLY A 195 -12.24 10.51 -28.04
N ALA A 196 -12.36 10.37 -29.38
CA ALA A 196 -13.62 10.61 -30.08
C ALA A 196 -14.78 9.78 -29.49
N ALA A 197 -14.49 8.55 -29.04
CA ALA A 197 -15.48 7.72 -28.33
C ALA A 197 -15.98 8.38 -27.03
N PHE A 198 -15.18 9.24 -26.41
CA PHE A 198 -15.47 9.89 -25.13
C PHE A 198 -16.05 11.31 -25.27
N GLU A 199 -16.41 11.76 -26.47
CA GLU A 199 -17.14 13.02 -26.64
C GLU A 199 -18.53 12.95 -26.02
N SER A 200 -19.18 11.78 -26.08
CA SER A 200 -20.48 11.55 -25.45
C SER A 200 -20.39 11.41 -23.93
N ALA A 201 -21.13 12.21 -23.17
CA ALA A 201 -21.23 12.08 -21.71
C ALA A 201 -21.74 10.70 -21.27
N SER A 202 -22.67 10.10 -22.05
CA SER A 202 -23.19 8.76 -21.76
C SER A 202 -22.09 7.70 -21.86
N VAL A 203 -21.21 7.82 -22.86
CA VAL A 203 -20.07 6.88 -23.01
C VAL A 203 -19.08 7.08 -21.88
N ARG A 204 -18.75 8.33 -21.52
CA ARG A 204 -17.84 8.60 -20.38
C ARG A 204 -18.38 8.04 -19.08
N GLY A 205 -19.67 8.29 -18.78
CA GLY A 205 -20.33 7.72 -17.59
C GLY A 205 -20.30 6.18 -17.58
N GLY A 206 -20.60 5.54 -18.72
CA GLY A 206 -20.53 4.08 -18.85
C GLY A 206 -19.11 3.51 -18.64
N VAL A 207 -18.09 4.21 -19.10
CA VAL A 207 -16.68 3.84 -18.84
C VAL A 207 -16.37 3.93 -17.36
N GLU A 208 -16.71 5.05 -16.71
CA GLU A 208 -16.49 5.26 -15.30
C GLU A 208 -17.21 4.20 -14.44
N ASP A 209 -18.49 3.95 -14.74
CA ASP A 209 -19.30 2.94 -14.04
C ASP A 209 -18.74 1.51 -14.22
N SER A 210 -18.22 1.21 -15.41
CA SER A 210 -17.62 -0.10 -15.70
C SER A 210 -16.34 -0.31 -14.87
N ILE A 211 -15.46 0.68 -14.83
CA ILE A 211 -14.23 0.62 -14.02
C ILE A 211 -14.59 0.46 -12.53
N ALA A 212 -15.48 1.31 -12.02
CA ALA A 212 -15.91 1.26 -10.62
C ALA A 212 -16.58 -0.09 -10.29
N GLY A 213 -17.42 -0.62 -11.19
CA GLY A 213 -18.09 -1.90 -11.03
C GLY A 213 -17.12 -3.07 -10.98
N MET A 214 -16.10 -3.10 -11.85
CA MET A 214 -15.06 -4.13 -11.82
C MET A 214 -14.22 -4.04 -10.54
N MET A 215 -13.78 -2.85 -10.13
CA MET A 215 -13.06 -2.66 -8.87
C MET A 215 -13.92 -3.08 -7.67
N LYS A 216 -15.21 -2.73 -7.64
CA LYS A 216 -16.15 -3.16 -6.61
C LYS A 216 -16.28 -4.69 -6.58
N SER A 217 -16.38 -5.33 -7.73
CA SER A 217 -16.47 -6.80 -7.82
C SER A 217 -15.21 -7.50 -7.34
N MET A 218 -14.03 -6.91 -7.60
CA MET A 218 -12.76 -7.41 -7.06
C MET A 218 -12.73 -7.32 -5.52
N LEU A 219 -13.23 -6.23 -4.95
CA LEU A 219 -13.33 -6.06 -3.49
C LEU A 219 -14.33 -7.04 -2.89
N ASN A 220 -15.48 -7.23 -3.52
CA ASN A 220 -16.50 -8.18 -3.07
C ASN A 220 -16.03 -9.64 -3.20
N GLY A 221 -15.35 -10.01 -4.28
CA GLY A 221 -14.74 -11.33 -4.45
C GLY A 221 -13.71 -11.63 -3.37
N ARG A 222 -12.94 -10.63 -2.94
CA ARG A 222 -12.04 -10.73 -1.79
C ARG A 222 -12.80 -10.78 -0.46
N ALA A 223 -13.92 -10.08 -0.32
CA ALA A 223 -14.77 -10.18 0.87
C ALA A 223 -15.43 -11.57 1.03
N VAL A 224 -15.54 -12.34 -0.04
CA VAL A 224 -15.99 -13.76 0.00
C VAL A 224 -14.81 -14.69 0.37
N GLN A 225 -13.58 -14.31 0.04
CA GLN A 225 -12.35 -15.00 0.48
C GLN A 225 -11.81 -14.46 1.81
N LEU A 226 -12.04 -13.18 2.12
CA LEU A 226 -11.95 -12.69 3.49
C LEU A 226 -13.11 -13.34 4.27
N PRO A 227 -12.86 -13.99 5.41
CA PRO A 227 -13.97 -14.44 6.24
C PRO A 227 -14.85 -13.24 6.49
N GLN A 228 -16.13 -13.43 6.17
CA GLN A 228 -17.22 -12.47 6.39
C GLN A 228 -16.91 -11.44 7.46
N LYS A 229 -17.22 -10.13 7.14
CA LYS A 229 -17.25 -8.98 8.04
C LYS A 229 -16.39 -9.25 9.22
N SER A 230 -15.21 -8.70 9.34
CA SER A 230 -14.39 -8.90 10.53
C SER A 230 -15.26 -9.54 11.63
N ALA A 231 -15.35 -10.85 11.66
CA ALA A 231 -15.89 -11.52 12.81
C ALA A 231 -15.02 -10.93 13.88
N ALA A 232 -15.59 -10.08 14.72
CA ALA A 232 -14.89 -9.35 15.76
C ALA A 232 -13.83 -10.30 16.26
N ALA A 233 -12.56 -9.90 16.18
CA ALA A 233 -11.47 -10.87 16.33
C ALA A 233 -11.85 -11.78 17.45
N PRO A 234 -11.83 -13.10 17.31
CA PRO A 234 -12.48 -13.98 18.25
C PRO A 234 -12.11 -13.56 19.66
N GLY A 235 -13.02 -13.62 20.61
CA GLY A 235 -12.79 -13.07 21.95
C GLY A 235 -11.45 -13.47 22.58
N HIS A 236 -10.87 -14.61 22.13
CA HIS A 236 -9.51 -15.01 22.54
C HIS A 236 -8.39 -14.13 21.94
N VAL A 237 -8.56 -13.54 20.76
CA VAL A 237 -7.60 -12.57 20.19
C VAL A 237 -7.65 -11.29 21.02
N HIS A 238 -8.83 -10.76 21.30
CA HIS A 238 -8.99 -9.56 22.14
C HIS A 238 -8.48 -9.78 23.57
N ARG A 239 -8.71 -10.98 24.14
CA ARG A 239 -8.14 -11.31 25.47
C ARG A 239 -6.61 -11.36 25.43
N ALA A 240 -6.04 -11.92 24.37
CA ALA A 240 -4.58 -11.94 24.19
C ALA A 240 -4.01 -10.53 24.04
N GLU A 241 -4.63 -9.68 23.25
CA GLU A 241 -4.23 -8.27 23.08
C GLU A 241 -4.31 -7.50 24.39
N ALA A 242 -5.44 -7.59 25.08
CA ALA A 242 -5.63 -6.93 26.37
C ALA A 242 -4.60 -7.42 27.41
N PHE A 243 -4.31 -8.71 27.41
CA PHE A 243 -3.27 -9.27 28.28
C PHE A 243 -1.89 -8.71 27.92
N MET A 244 -1.50 -8.73 26.65
CA MET A 244 -0.20 -8.20 26.18
C MET A 244 -0.05 -6.71 26.46
N GLU A 245 -1.10 -5.90 26.23
CA GLU A 245 -1.12 -4.47 26.53
C GLU A 245 -0.91 -4.18 28.02
N ALA A 246 -1.54 -4.96 28.90
CA ALA A 246 -1.39 -4.81 30.34
C ALA A 246 0.02 -5.21 30.85
N HIS A 247 0.76 -6.04 30.06
CA HIS A 247 2.03 -6.64 30.48
C HIS A 247 3.18 -6.26 29.56
N LEU A 248 3.14 -5.06 28.93
CA LEU A 248 4.21 -4.60 28.02
C LEU A 248 5.60 -4.54 28.67
N HIS A 249 5.65 -4.33 29.97
CA HIS A 249 6.88 -4.20 30.79
C HIS A 249 7.42 -5.53 31.34
N GLU A 250 6.66 -6.62 31.15
CA GLU A 250 6.98 -7.91 31.74
C GLU A 250 7.57 -8.88 30.70
N ASP A 251 8.25 -9.91 31.18
CA ASP A 251 8.72 -10.99 30.30
C ASP A 251 7.56 -11.95 30.04
N VAL A 252 6.85 -11.73 28.94
CA VAL A 252 5.65 -12.46 28.55
C VAL A 252 6.01 -13.50 27.51
N THR A 253 5.70 -14.77 27.79
CA THR A 253 5.88 -15.90 26.86
C THR A 253 4.62 -16.18 26.06
N ILE A 254 4.78 -16.84 24.92
CA ILE A 254 3.63 -17.24 24.08
C ILE A 254 2.66 -18.14 24.83
N GLU A 255 3.18 -19.00 25.72
CA GLU A 255 2.39 -19.88 26.54
C GLU A 255 1.49 -19.10 27.53
N THR A 256 2.04 -18.04 28.17
CA THR A 256 1.26 -17.19 29.09
C THR A 256 0.19 -16.40 28.35
N ILE A 257 0.49 -15.91 27.14
CA ILE A 257 -0.49 -15.23 26.29
C ILE A 257 -1.63 -16.19 25.89
N ALA A 258 -1.28 -17.40 25.45
CA ALA A 258 -2.25 -18.41 25.04
C ALA A 258 -3.16 -18.84 26.22
N ARG A 259 -2.58 -19.00 27.41
CA ARG A 259 -3.32 -19.31 28.65
C ARG A 259 -4.28 -18.17 29.02
N ALA A 260 -3.83 -16.91 28.96
CA ALA A 260 -4.68 -15.74 29.22
C ALA A 260 -5.80 -15.61 28.17
N ALA A 261 -5.53 -15.98 26.94
CA ALA A 261 -6.51 -16.02 25.87
C ALA A 261 -7.51 -17.20 25.98
N GLY A 262 -7.18 -18.24 26.78
CA GLY A 262 -7.99 -19.43 26.93
C GLY A 262 -7.99 -20.36 25.72
N VAL A 263 -6.88 -20.42 24.96
CA VAL A 263 -6.73 -21.26 23.77
C VAL A 263 -5.32 -21.86 23.69
N PRO A 264 -5.13 -22.99 22.97
CA PRO A 264 -3.81 -23.52 22.68
C PRO A 264 -2.96 -22.53 21.87
N GLU A 265 -1.63 -22.56 22.03
CA GLU A 265 -0.68 -21.71 21.29
C GLU A 265 -0.89 -21.77 19.77
N ARG A 266 -1.06 -22.98 19.22
CA ARG A 266 -1.32 -23.16 17.78
C ARG A 266 -2.57 -22.39 17.31
N THR A 267 -3.63 -22.43 18.12
CA THR A 267 -4.88 -21.71 17.83
C THR A 267 -4.64 -20.20 17.89
N LEU A 268 -3.87 -19.72 18.87
CA LEU A 268 -3.51 -18.32 19.01
C LEU A 268 -2.67 -17.84 17.83
N HIS A 269 -1.62 -18.59 17.44
CA HIS A 269 -0.80 -18.26 16.27
C HIS A 269 -1.64 -18.18 15.00
N HIS A 270 -2.51 -19.16 14.76
CA HIS A 270 -3.36 -19.18 13.58
C HIS A 270 -4.36 -18.00 13.58
N ALA A 271 -4.92 -17.68 14.76
CA ALA A 271 -5.84 -16.56 14.88
C ALA A 271 -5.13 -15.20 14.66
N PHE A 272 -3.94 -15.00 15.24
CA PHE A 272 -3.17 -13.77 15.02
C PHE A 272 -2.72 -13.61 13.57
N ALA A 273 -2.21 -14.68 12.93
CA ALA A 273 -1.87 -14.67 11.50
C ALA A 273 -3.10 -14.27 10.67
N ARG A 274 -4.28 -14.82 10.99
CA ARG A 274 -5.52 -14.56 10.26
C ARG A 274 -6.11 -13.17 10.53
N PHE A 275 -6.11 -12.69 11.77
CA PHE A 275 -6.85 -11.47 12.17
C PHE A 275 -5.94 -10.26 12.39
N ARG A 276 -4.62 -10.44 12.45
CA ARG A 276 -3.62 -9.37 12.63
C ARG A 276 -2.49 -9.40 11.61
N GLY A 277 -2.44 -10.42 10.73
CA GLY A 277 -1.40 -10.58 9.73
C GLY A 277 0.00 -10.84 10.28
N MET A 278 0.13 -11.12 11.57
CA MET A 278 1.42 -11.32 12.24
C MET A 278 1.30 -12.33 13.40
N SER A 279 2.44 -12.80 13.92
CA SER A 279 2.41 -13.67 15.10
C SER A 279 2.10 -12.87 16.38
N PRO A 280 1.61 -13.51 17.46
CA PRO A 280 1.37 -12.85 18.75
C PRO A 280 2.64 -12.17 19.30
N THR A 281 3.80 -12.81 19.13
CA THR A 281 5.08 -12.26 19.60
C THR A 281 5.56 -11.08 18.76
N GLN A 282 5.29 -11.05 17.46
CA GLN A 282 5.53 -9.88 16.62
C GLN A 282 4.61 -8.73 17.02
N TRP A 283 3.33 -9.02 17.26
CA TRP A 283 2.37 -8.02 17.72
C TRP A 283 2.80 -7.38 19.05
N LEU A 284 3.17 -8.19 20.04
CA LEU A 284 3.70 -7.70 21.33
C LEU A 284 4.93 -6.83 21.14
N ARG A 285 5.86 -7.22 20.25
CA ARG A 285 7.07 -6.44 19.94
C ARG A 285 6.70 -5.07 19.36
N VAL A 286 5.78 -5.00 18.42
CA VAL A 286 5.32 -3.74 17.83
C VAL A 286 4.73 -2.83 18.91
N ARG A 287 3.85 -3.34 19.76
CA ARG A 287 3.26 -2.55 20.86
C ARG A 287 4.30 -2.03 21.84
N ARG A 288 5.32 -2.82 22.15
CA ARG A 288 6.47 -2.40 22.98
C ARG A 288 7.30 -1.30 22.33
N LEU A 289 7.56 -1.40 21.03
CA LEU A 289 8.26 -0.35 20.29
C LEU A 289 7.49 0.96 20.26
N GLU A 290 6.16 0.91 20.05
CA GLU A 290 5.29 2.08 20.07
C GLU A 290 5.25 2.74 21.45
N ALA A 291 5.18 1.95 22.52
CA ALA A 291 5.23 2.44 23.89
C ALA A 291 6.60 3.07 24.21
N ALA A 292 7.68 2.41 23.82
CA ALA A 292 9.05 2.95 23.98
C ALA A 292 9.23 4.28 23.23
N ARG A 293 8.69 4.40 22.02
CA ARG A 293 8.72 5.65 21.24
C ARG A 293 7.97 6.77 21.94
N ARG A 294 6.79 6.48 22.48
CA ARG A 294 6.02 7.47 23.27
C ARG A 294 6.82 7.99 24.46
N ASP A 295 7.50 7.10 25.20
CA ASP A 295 8.34 7.47 26.36
C ASP A 295 9.53 8.33 25.91
N ILE A 296 10.22 7.97 24.82
CA ILE A 296 11.32 8.73 24.26
C ILE A 296 10.87 10.15 23.87
N LEU A 297 9.74 10.26 23.18
CA LEU A 297 9.17 11.54 22.76
C LEU A 297 8.73 12.40 23.96
N ALA A 298 8.10 11.79 24.96
CA ALA A 298 7.63 12.48 26.17
C ALA A 298 8.77 12.94 27.09
N SER A 299 9.97 12.37 26.97
CA SER A 299 11.10 12.67 27.85
C SER A 299 11.75 14.03 27.63
N GLY A 300 11.42 14.76 26.55
CA GLY A 300 12.09 16.01 26.19
C GLY A 300 13.61 15.89 26.03
N GLY A 301 14.10 14.68 25.76
CA GLY A 301 15.51 14.38 25.60
C GLY A 301 16.27 14.00 26.88
N GLY A 302 15.56 13.86 28.00
CA GLY A 302 16.15 13.53 29.31
C GLY A 302 16.24 12.04 29.65
N THR A 303 15.94 11.13 28.72
CA THR A 303 15.93 9.70 28.99
C THR A 303 17.13 8.96 28.40
N ASN A 304 17.42 7.79 28.97
CA ASN A 304 18.39 6.84 28.42
C ASN A 304 17.66 5.79 27.56
N ILE A 305 18.03 5.69 26.30
CA ILE A 305 17.42 4.75 25.32
C ILE A 305 17.49 3.30 25.80
N LEU A 306 18.62 2.91 26.42
CA LEU A 306 18.79 1.55 26.92
C LEU A 306 17.86 1.26 28.12
N GLU A 307 17.63 2.24 28.98
CA GLU A 307 16.68 2.13 30.09
C GLU A 307 15.24 1.98 29.58
N VAL A 308 14.88 2.75 28.55
CA VAL A 308 13.56 2.61 27.89
C VAL A 308 13.43 1.24 27.26
N ALA A 309 14.42 0.77 26.52
CA ALA A 309 14.41 -0.57 25.91
C ALA A 309 14.24 -1.68 26.97
N ASN A 310 14.99 -1.60 28.05
CA ASN A 310 14.93 -2.56 29.15
C ASN A 310 13.55 -2.54 29.85
N ARG A 311 12.95 -1.35 30.03
CA ARG A 311 11.61 -1.20 30.63
C ARG A 311 10.56 -1.98 29.85
N TYR A 312 10.69 -2.08 28.55
CA TYR A 312 9.78 -2.81 27.69
C TYR A 312 10.27 -4.22 27.34
N GLY A 313 11.13 -4.82 28.16
CA GLY A 313 11.59 -6.21 28.00
C GLY A 313 12.51 -6.44 26.81
N MET A 314 13.09 -5.39 26.22
CA MET A 314 14.01 -5.48 25.10
C MET A 314 15.46 -5.29 25.57
N GLN A 315 16.00 -6.32 26.26
CA GLN A 315 17.29 -6.29 26.95
C GLN A 315 18.52 -6.12 26.04
N HIS A 316 18.39 -6.37 24.71
CA HIS A 316 19.48 -6.24 23.77
C HIS A 316 19.36 -4.95 22.97
N GLY A 317 20.07 -3.90 23.38
CA GLY A 317 20.02 -2.55 22.78
C GLY A 317 20.24 -2.54 21.25
N GLY A 318 21.13 -3.40 20.73
CA GLY A 318 21.34 -3.52 19.28
C GLY A 318 20.13 -4.09 18.53
N ARG A 319 19.46 -5.12 19.08
CA ARG A 319 18.23 -5.65 18.51
C ARG A 319 17.07 -4.67 18.63
N PHE A 320 16.96 -3.99 19.76
CA PHE A 320 15.99 -2.91 19.94
C PHE A 320 16.15 -1.84 18.88
N ALA A 321 17.37 -1.33 18.67
CA ALA A 321 17.64 -0.30 17.66
C ALA A 321 17.31 -0.78 16.24
N ALA A 322 17.64 -2.04 15.91
CA ALA A 322 17.32 -2.62 14.61
C ALA A 322 15.80 -2.73 14.39
N TYR A 323 15.06 -3.30 15.34
CA TYR A 323 13.59 -3.40 15.25
C TYR A 323 12.90 -2.04 15.26
N TYR A 324 13.44 -1.09 16.02
CA TYR A 324 12.93 0.27 16.06
C TYR A 324 13.11 0.96 14.71
N GLN A 325 14.30 0.86 14.12
CA GLN A 325 14.61 1.42 12.80
C GLN A 325 13.78 0.75 11.69
N GLU A 326 13.60 -0.57 11.76
CA GLU A 326 12.75 -1.31 10.85
C GLU A 326 11.30 -0.82 10.90
N HIS A 327 10.77 -0.58 12.11
CA HIS A 327 9.38 -0.22 12.31
C HIS A 327 9.09 1.27 12.09
N PHE A 328 9.98 2.18 12.57
CA PHE A 328 9.75 3.64 12.51
C PHE A 328 10.58 4.35 11.45
N HIS A 329 11.48 3.65 10.75
CA HIS A 329 12.40 4.20 9.75
C HIS A 329 13.32 5.31 10.28
N GLU A 330 13.47 5.39 11.58
CA GLU A 330 14.39 6.24 12.31
C GLU A 330 15.00 5.48 13.49
N THR A 331 16.20 5.85 13.91
CA THR A 331 16.81 5.25 15.10
C THR A 331 16.22 5.85 16.39
N PRO A 332 16.25 5.12 17.52
CA PRO A 332 15.83 5.67 18.81
C PRO A 332 16.57 6.96 19.17
N SER A 333 17.84 7.08 18.75
CA SER A 333 18.68 8.27 18.99
C SER A 333 18.20 9.48 18.16
N GLU A 334 17.72 9.27 16.96
CA GLU A 334 17.12 10.34 16.13
C GLU A 334 15.81 10.82 16.73
N THR A 335 14.93 9.91 17.16
CA THR A 335 13.70 10.26 17.88
C THR A 335 14.03 11.08 19.16
N LEU A 336 15.03 10.65 19.94
CA LEU A 336 15.44 11.37 21.15
C LEU A 336 15.99 12.76 20.84
N ARG A 337 16.76 12.92 19.76
CA ARG A 337 17.27 14.22 19.32
C ARG A 337 16.14 15.15 18.90
N ALA A 338 15.16 14.63 18.14
CA ALA A 338 13.99 15.38 17.72
C ALA A 338 13.14 15.85 18.93
N SER A 339 13.02 15.03 19.98
CA SER A 339 12.30 15.41 21.20
C SER A 339 12.97 16.56 21.95
N ARG A 340 14.32 16.61 21.98
CA ARG A 340 15.09 17.72 22.57
C ARG A 340 14.83 19.04 21.87
N THR A 341 14.83 19.03 20.54
CA THR A 341 14.59 20.26 19.75
C THR A 341 13.17 20.78 19.97
N ARG A 342 12.19 19.90 20.14
CA ARG A 342 10.81 20.28 20.46
C ARG A 342 10.63 20.86 21.88
N ALA A 343 11.38 20.37 22.83
CA ALA A 343 11.30 20.84 24.23
C ALA A 343 12.03 22.19 24.44
N ALA A 344 12.90 22.58 23.51
CA ALA A 344 13.67 23.83 23.55
C ALA A 344 13.05 24.96 22.71
N ALA A 345 12.00 24.67 21.94
CA ALA A 345 11.22 25.63 21.14
C ALA A 345 9.93 26.01 21.84
#